data_329f2ce71bfab0e717fd37d30dac8aa2
#
_entry.id   329f2ce71bfab0e717fd37d30dac8aa2
#
_cell.length_a   1.000
_cell.length_b   1.000
_cell.length_c   1.000
_cell.angle_alpha   90.00
_cell.angle_beta   90.00
_cell.angle_gamma   90.00
#
_symmetry.space_group_name_H-M   'P 1'
#
loop_
_entity.id
_entity.type
_entity.pdbx_description
1 polymer ?
#
loop_
_entity_poly.entity_id
_entity_poly.type
_entity_poly.pdbx_seq_one_letter_code
_entity_poly.pdbx_strand_id
1 'polypeptide(L)'
;MTDLGFDGKVAIITGAGGGLGKQHALMMAARGALIVVNDLGGSVDGSGSDKGAAQLVVDEITASGGEATANTDSVATPEGGDSIVKTAVDAYGKVDIVINNAGILRDKSFHNMGPDLVDPVLDVHLRGAFNVTGPAWKLMREQGYGRIVSTSSAAGIFGNFGQANYGAAKMGLVGFTNVLAVEGAKYNVKANAIAPLAFTRMTEDLLGPLGEKLQPELVSPLVTYLSHESCDSTGRVYSVGGGRVAEVFIAECQGYTSNELTPESLRDNWDTVTDQAGYEVP
;
A
#
# COMPACT_ATOMS: atom_id res chain seq x y z
N MET A 1 0.28 27.99 -7.76
CA MET A 1 0.85 26.77 -7.11
C MET A 1 1.65 26.09 -8.19
N THR A 2 2.93 25.79 -7.96
CA THR A 2 3.75 25.00 -8.88
C THR A 2 3.26 23.55 -8.82
N ASP A 3 3.07 22.92 -9.97
CA ASP A 3 2.70 21.52 -10.03
C ASP A 3 3.81 20.64 -9.45
N LEU A 4 3.42 19.52 -8.80
CA LEU A 4 4.36 18.53 -8.31
C LEU A 4 4.85 17.68 -9.48
N GLY A 5 6.05 17.98 -9.99
CA GLY A 5 6.69 17.27 -11.11
C GLY A 5 7.45 16.03 -10.62
N PHE A 6 7.54 15.03 -11.49
CA PHE A 6 8.28 13.78 -11.27
C PHE A 6 9.31 13.51 -12.37
N ASP A 7 9.76 14.55 -13.05
CA ASP A 7 10.69 14.41 -14.16
C ASP A 7 11.91 13.55 -13.82
N GLY A 8 12.10 12.49 -14.59
CA GLY A 8 13.18 11.53 -14.38
C GLY A 8 13.05 10.63 -13.13
N LYS A 9 11.95 10.66 -12.37
CA LYS A 9 11.69 9.69 -11.28
C LYS A 9 11.11 8.41 -11.85
N VAL A 10 11.60 7.28 -11.37
CA VAL A 10 11.16 5.94 -11.77
C VAL A 10 10.27 5.34 -10.69
N ALA A 11 9.02 5.01 -11.06
CA ALA A 11 8.03 4.44 -10.14
C ALA A 11 7.60 3.03 -10.57
N ILE A 12 7.71 2.08 -9.66
CA ILE A 12 7.11 0.75 -9.78
C ILE A 12 5.74 0.77 -9.09
N ILE A 13 4.69 0.37 -9.81
CA ILE A 13 3.33 0.30 -9.26
C ILE A 13 2.81 -1.11 -9.49
N THR A 14 2.59 -1.86 -8.40
CA THR A 14 2.07 -3.23 -8.48
C THR A 14 0.54 -3.25 -8.48
N GLY A 15 -0.06 -4.21 -9.20
CA GLY A 15 -1.51 -4.26 -9.39
C GLY A 15 -2.02 -3.06 -10.18
N ALA A 16 -1.25 -2.61 -11.18
CA ALA A 16 -1.52 -1.37 -11.91
C ALA A 16 -2.27 -1.56 -13.23
N GLY A 17 -2.69 -2.78 -13.58
CA GLY A 17 -3.52 -3.05 -14.76
C GLY A 17 -4.96 -2.57 -14.63
N GLY A 18 -5.39 -2.08 -13.46
CA GLY A 18 -6.74 -1.57 -13.23
C GLY A 18 -6.92 -0.87 -11.88
N GLY A 19 -8.13 -0.41 -11.60
CA GLY A 19 -8.53 0.17 -10.32
C GLY A 19 -7.61 1.29 -9.83
N LEU A 20 -7.28 1.26 -8.54
CA LEU A 20 -6.42 2.27 -7.89
C LEU A 20 -5.03 2.34 -8.52
N GLY A 21 -4.37 1.19 -8.75
CA GLY A 21 -3.02 1.15 -9.30
C GLY A 21 -2.91 1.80 -10.67
N LYS A 22 -3.89 1.56 -11.56
CA LYS A 22 -3.99 2.25 -12.86
C LYS A 22 -4.07 3.78 -12.68
N GLN A 23 -4.92 4.26 -11.76
CA GLN A 23 -5.08 5.70 -11.54
C GLN A 23 -3.82 6.35 -10.96
N HIS A 24 -3.10 5.64 -10.09
CA HIS A 24 -1.80 6.08 -9.61
C HIS A 24 -0.79 6.20 -10.76
N ALA A 25 -0.73 5.18 -11.64
CA ALA A 25 0.16 5.16 -12.80
C ALA A 25 -0.12 6.33 -13.76
N LEU A 26 -1.38 6.52 -14.14
CA LEU A 26 -1.80 7.63 -15.02
C LEU A 26 -1.46 9.01 -14.43
N MET A 27 -1.78 9.21 -13.13
CA MET A 27 -1.56 10.50 -12.47
C MET A 27 -0.07 10.85 -12.35
N MET A 28 0.78 9.87 -12.05
CA MET A 28 2.22 10.08 -11.92
C MET A 28 2.90 10.22 -13.27
N ALA A 29 2.50 9.43 -14.28
CA ALA A 29 3.00 9.56 -15.66
C ALA A 29 2.67 10.94 -16.26
N ALA A 30 1.45 11.46 -16.04
CA ALA A 30 1.06 12.79 -16.48
C ALA A 30 1.88 13.92 -15.82
N ARG A 31 2.69 13.61 -14.81
CA ARG A 31 3.61 14.52 -14.10
C ARG A 31 5.08 14.24 -14.39
N GLY A 32 5.37 13.43 -15.41
CA GLY A 32 6.73 13.16 -15.87
C GLY A 32 7.43 11.97 -15.23
N ALA A 33 6.73 11.15 -14.42
CA ALA A 33 7.31 9.91 -13.90
C ALA A 33 7.44 8.86 -15.01
N LEU A 34 8.53 8.07 -14.95
CA LEU A 34 8.74 6.87 -15.74
C LEU A 34 8.13 5.68 -14.98
N ILE A 35 7.17 4.99 -15.59
CA ILE A 35 6.34 4.02 -14.86
C ILE A 35 6.66 2.58 -15.27
N VAL A 36 6.85 1.71 -14.26
CA VAL A 36 6.71 0.27 -14.44
C VAL A 36 5.31 -0.14 -13.99
N VAL A 37 4.48 -0.50 -14.94
CA VAL A 37 3.13 -1.01 -14.73
C VAL A 37 3.23 -2.51 -14.50
N ASN A 38 3.18 -2.96 -13.24
CA ASN A 38 3.16 -4.39 -12.95
C ASN A 38 1.74 -4.88 -12.67
N ASP A 39 1.30 -5.90 -13.40
CA ASP A 39 0.05 -6.60 -13.14
C ASP A 39 0.08 -8.01 -13.73
N LEU A 40 -0.27 -9.01 -12.93
CA LEU A 40 -0.40 -10.40 -13.39
C LEU A 40 -1.63 -10.60 -14.29
N GLY A 41 -2.62 -9.67 -14.20
CA GLY A 41 -3.89 -9.74 -14.93
C GLY A 41 -4.87 -10.77 -14.34
N GLY A 42 -4.73 -11.12 -13.06
CA GLY A 42 -5.65 -12.01 -12.37
C GLY A 42 -7.02 -11.39 -12.08
N SER A 43 -8.00 -12.25 -11.80
CA SER A 43 -9.30 -11.86 -11.26
C SER A 43 -9.18 -11.40 -9.80
N VAL A 44 -10.28 -10.92 -9.21
CA VAL A 44 -10.31 -10.39 -7.83
C VAL A 44 -9.88 -11.43 -6.78
N ASP A 45 -10.13 -12.72 -7.02
CA ASP A 45 -9.71 -13.83 -6.14
C ASP A 45 -8.28 -14.32 -6.40
N GLY A 46 -7.59 -13.71 -7.38
CA GLY A 46 -6.21 -14.06 -7.78
C GLY A 46 -6.12 -15.22 -8.75
N SER A 47 -7.24 -15.67 -9.32
CA SER A 47 -7.22 -16.73 -10.35
C SER A 47 -6.96 -16.15 -11.74
N GLY A 48 -6.36 -16.98 -12.62
CA GLY A 48 -6.09 -16.60 -14.00
C GLY A 48 -4.96 -15.59 -14.18
N SER A 49 -4.70 -15.24 -15.43
CA SER A 49 -3.77 -14.17 -15.81
C SER A 49 -4.17 -13.60 -17.18
N ASP A 50 -4.15 -12.28 -17.29
CA ASP A 50 -4.31 -11.53 -18.55
C ASP A 50 -3.12 -10.58 -18.71
N LYS A 51 -2.12 -11.03 -19.44
CA LYS A 51 -0.91 -10.24 -19.70
C LYS A 51 -1.17 -8.95 -20.46
N GLY A 52 -2.36 -8.78 -21.03
CA GLY A 52 -2.77 -7.55 -21.70
C GLY A 52 -3.11 -6.42 -20.73
N ALA A 53 -3.51 -6.71 -19.49
CA ALA A 53 -3.96 -5.68 -18.55
C ALA A 53 -2.88 -4.61 -18.28
N ALA A 54 -1.64 -5.02 -17.99
CA ALA A 54 -0.53 -4.09 -17.81
C ALA A 54 -0.22 -3.31 -19.10
N GLN A 55 -0.21 -4.00 -20.24
CA GLN A 55 0.09 -3.37 -21.54
C GLN A 55 -0.95 -2.31 -21.95
N LEU A 56 -2.23 -2.55 -21.69
CA LEU A 56 -3.29 -1.56 -21.96
C LEU A 56 -3.06 -0.25 -21.21
N VAL A 57 -2.57 -0.30 -19.98
CA VAL A 57 -2.25 0.91 -19.20
C VAL A 57 -0.99 1.59 -19.73
N VAL A 58 0.02 0.83 -20.15
CA VAL A 58 1.21 1.37 -20.82
C VAL A 58 0.81 2.10 -22.11
N ASP A 59 -0.05 1.51 -22.94
CA ASP A 59 -0.52 2.11 -24.17
C ASP A 59 -1.27 3.42 -23.92
N GLU A 60 -2.11 3.48 -22.87
CA GLU A 60 -2.84 4.69 -22.46
C GLU A 60 -1.90 5.80 -21.98
N ILE A 61 -0.88 5.46 -21.18
CA ILE A 61 0.15 6.40 -20.73
C ILE A 61 0.91 6.95 -21.92
N THR A 62 1.34 6.08 -22.84
CA THR A 62 2.12 6.46 -24.03
C THR A 62 1.29 7.32 -24.97
N ALA A 63 0.01 6.98 -25.19
CA ALA A 63 -0.90 7.79 -26.00
C ALA A 63 -1.12 9.20 -25.43
N SER A 64 -0.96 9.36 -24.12
CA SER A 64 -1.05 10.64 -23.41
C SER A 64 0.30 11.40 -23.34
N GLY A 65 1.36 10.87 -23.99
CA GLY A 65 2.69 11.48 -24.03
C GLY A 65 3.58 11.16 -22.82
N GLY A 66 3.18 10.26 -21.95
CA GLY A 66 3.99 9.73 -20.84
C GLY A 66 4.87 8.56 -21.28
N GLU A 67 5.67 8.04 -20.34
CA GLU A 67 6.57 6.90 -20.57
C GLU A 67 6.31 5.79 -19.56
N ALA A 68 6.08 4.57 -20.05
CA ALA A 68 5.84 3.41 -19.21
C ALA A 68 6.33 2.10 -19.85
N THR A 69 6.59 1.11 -19.04
CA THR A 69 6.87 -0.26 -19.45
C THR A 69 6.04 -1.25 -18.65
N ALA A 70 5.62 -2.36 -19.28
CA ALA A 70 4.82 -3.40 -18.65
C ALA A 70 5.70 -4.48 -17.99
N ASN A 71 5.25 -5.00 -16.86
CA ASN A 71 5.75 -6.22 -16.25
C ASN A 71 4.58 -7.09 -15.82
N THR A 72 4.63 -8.40 -16.05
CA THR A 72 3.55 -9.36 -15.76
C THR A 72 3.93 -10.44 -14.75
N ASP A 73 5.03 -10.25 -14.02
CA ASP A 73 5.47 -11.20 -13.02
C ASP A 73 4.68 -11.08 -11.72
N SER A 74 4.60 -12.19 -11.01
CA SER A 74 3.85 -12.26 -9.75
C SER A 74 4.64 -11.63 -8.60
N VAL A 75 4.02 -10.73 -7.85
CA VAL A 75 4.59 -10.21 -6.60
C VAL A 75 4.72 -11.29 -5.51
N ALA A 76 3.95 -12.38 -5.60
CA ALA A 76 3.87 -13.41 -4.56
C ALA A 76 5.15 -14.26 -4.42
N THR A 77 6.09 -14.14 -5.36
CA THR A 77 7.36 -14.90 -5.32
C THR A 77 8.57 -13.98 -5.29
N PRO A 78 9.67 -14.36 -4.62
CA PRO A 78 10.91 -13.59 -4.62
C PRO A 78 11.43 -13.30 -6.04
N GLU A 79 11.39 -14.31 -6.92
CA GLU A 79 11.86 -14.20 -8.31
C GLU A 79 11.03 -13.19 -9.10
N GLY A 80 9.71 -13.13 -8.85
CA GLY A 80 8.83 -12.15 -9.47
C GLY A 80 9.13 -10.73 -8.96
N GLY A 81 9.36 -10.57 -7.66
CA GLY A 81 9.79 -9.29 -7.08
C GLY A 81 11.11 -8.79 -7.67
N ASP A 82 12.12 -9.65 -7.77
CA ASP A 82 13.40 -9.34 -8.41
C ASP A 82 13.22 -8.94 -9.89
N SER A 83 12.38 -9.67 -10.64
CA SER A 83 12.09 -9.37 -12.05
C SER A 83 11.38 -8.04 -12.22
N ILE A 84 10.43 -7.68 -11.35
CA ILE A 84 9.74 -6.39 -11.38
C ILE A 84 10.74 -5.24 -11.21
N VAL A 85 11.64 -5.33 -10.22
CA VAL A 85 12.66 -4.31 -9.98
C VAL A 85 13.68 -4.28 -11.11
N LYS A 86 14.08 -5.44 -11.62
CA LYS A 86 14.97 -5.54 -12.79
C LYS A 86 14.37 -4.85 -14.01
N THR A 87 13.07 -4.96 -14.26
CA THR A 87 12.38 -4.25 -15.35
C THR A 87 12.60 -2.73 -15.27
N ALA A 88 12.49 -2.15 -14.07
CA ALA A 88 12.75 -0.73 -13.86
C ALA A 88 14.21 -0.35 -14.12
N VAL A 89 15.14 -1.16 -13.65
CA VAL A 89 16.58 -0.93 -13.85
C VAL A 89 16.97 -1.07 -15.33
N ASP A 90 16.48 -2.09 -16.01
CA ASP A 90 16.79 -2.31 -17.43
C ASP A 90 16.21 -1.20 -18.33
N ALA A 91 15.00 -0.72 -18.03
CA ALA A 91 14.37 0.33 -18.81
C ALA A 91 14.87 1.74 -18.48
N TYR A 92 15.13 2.03 -17.19
CA TYR A 92 15.30 3.40 -16.70
C TYR A 92 16.52 3.60 -15.80
N GLY A 93 17.28 2.55 -15.50
CA GLY A 93 18.56 2.61 -14.77
C GLY A 93 18.45 2.73 -13.26
N LYS A 94 17.26 2.87 -12.66
CA LYS A 94 17.07 3.10 -11.22
C LYS A 94 15.66 2.77 -10.74
N VAL A 95 15.42 2.88 -9.42
CA VAL A 95 14.10 2.87 -8.79
C VAL A 95 14.03 3.96 -7.73
N ASP A 96 13.13 4.93 -7.91
CA ASP A 96 12.91 6.02 -6.94
C ASP A 96 11.67 5.78 -6.07
N ILE A 97 10.64 5.14 -6.61
CA ILE A 97 9.32 5.01 -5.98
C ILE A 97 8.82 3.57 -6.13
N VAL A 98 8.28 3.02 -5.04
CA VAL A 98 7.55 1.74 -5.03
C VAL A 98 6.16 1.94 -4.43
N ILE A 99 5.12 1.60 -5.20
CA ILE A 99 3.74 1.57 -4.74
C ILE A 99 3.27 0.13 -4.65
N ASN A 100 3.26 -0.43 -3.43
CA ASN A 100 2.74 -1.75 -3.12
C ASN A 100 1.22 -1.71 -3.08
N ASN A 101 0.59 -1.95 -4.23
CA ASN A 101 -0.86 -1.86 -4.38
C ASN A 101 -1.50 -3.20 -4.80
N ALA A 102 -0.75 -4.16 -5.34
CA ALA A 102 -1.27 -5.47 -5.73
C ALA A 102 -2.06 -6.14 -4.60
N GLY A 103 -3.17 -6.79 -4.95
CA GLY A 103 -4.03 -7.40 -3.96
C GLY A 103 -5.12 -8.27 -4.54
N ILE A 104 -5.58 -9.23 -3.73
CA ILE A 104 -6.68 -10.15 -4.01
C ILE A 104 -7.61 -10.26 -2.79
N LEU A 105 -8.83 -10.76 -2.98
CA LEU A 105 -9.79 -11.05 -1.90
C LEU A 105 -10.18 -12.53 -1.92
N ARG A 106 -10.12 -13.16 -0.74
CA ARG A 106 -10.64 -14.51 -0.48
C ARG A 106 -11.34 -14.51 0.86
N ASP A 107 -12.45 -13.78 0.91
CA ASP A 107 -13.21 -13.52 2.13
C ASP A 107 -14.00 -14.75 2.55
N LYS A 108 -13.93 -15.08 3.83
CA LYS A 108 -14.71 -16.15 4.47
C LYS A 108 -14.74 -15.92 5.96
N SER A 109 -15.86 -16.28 6.63
CA SER A 109 -15.89 -16.28 8.10
C SER A 109 -14.76 -17.14 8.66
N PHE A 110 -14.12 -16.72 9.76
CA PHE A 110 -12.88 -17.30 10.27
C PHE A 110 -12.95 -18.81 10.50
N HIS A 111 -14.06 -19.32 11.01
CA HIS A 111 -14.24 -20.77 11.26
C HIS A 111 -14.28 -21.63 9.98
N ASN A 112 -14.46 -20.99 8.79
CA ASN A 112 -14.47 -21.64 7.48
C ASN A 112 -13.26 -21.25 6.62
N MET A 113 -12.26 -20.58 7.21
CA MET A 113 -11.09 -20.05 6.50
C MET A 113 -9.93 -21.02 6.61
N GLY A 114 -9.67 -21.77 5.54
CA GLY A 114 -8.55 -22.69 5.44
C GLY A 114 -7.28 -22.03 4.89
N PRO A 115 -6.13 -22.77 4.89
CA PRO A 115 -4.87 -22.29 4.33
C PRO A 115 -4.96 -21.84 2.87
N ASP A 116 -5.79 -22.48 2.07
CA ASP A 116 -6.09 -22.14 0.67
C ASP A 116 -6.67 -20.74 0.48
N LEU A 117 -7.29 -20.19 1.52
CA LEU A 117 -7.81 -18.81 1.56
C LEU A 117 -6.85 -17.85 2.25
N VAL A 118 -6.01 -18.35 3.17
CA VAL A 118 -5.08 -17.52 3.94
C VAL A 118 -3.79 -17.25 3.16
N ASP A 119 -3.11 -18.30 2.75
CA ASP A 119 -1.75 -18.20 2.17
C ASP A 119 -1.69 -17.31 0.93
N PRO A 120 -2.57 -17.44 -0.08
CA PRO A 120 -2.48 -16.59 -1.26
C PRO A 120 -2.72 -15.10 -0.95
N VAL A 121 -3.57 -14.77 0.04
CA VAL A 121 -3.81 -13.38 0.46
C VAL A 121 -2.57 -12.82 1.14
N LEU A 122 -1.94 -13.57 2.04
CA LEU A 122 -0.69 -13.16 2.68
C LEU A 122 0.46 -13.07 1.66
N ASP A 123 0.54 -14.00 0.72
CA ASP A 123 1.58 -14.04 -0.31
C ASP A 123 1.53 -12.83 -1.23
N VAL A 124 0.34 -12.45 -1.70
CA VAL A 124 0.20 -11.29 -2.59
C VAL A 124 0.36 -9.97 -1.83
N HIS A 125 -0.37 -9.78 -0.73
CA HIS A 125 -0.43 -8.47 -0.07
C HIS A 125 0.81 -8.18 0.78
N LEU A 126 1.21 -9.13 1.64
CA LEU A 126 2.28 -8.90 2.61
C LEU A 126 3.63 -9.36 2.07
N ARG A 127 3.79 -10.63 1.72
CA ARG A 127 5.05 -11.12 1.15
C ARG A 127 5.40 -10.43 -0.15
N GLY A 128 4.39 -10.12 -0.99
CA GLY A 128 4.58 -9.36 -2.22
C GLY A 128 5.20 -7.99 -2.01
N ALA A 129 4.78 -7.27 -0.95
CA ALA A 129 5.41 -6.01 -0.59
C ALA A 129 6.89 -6.19 -0.19
N PHE A 130 7.24 -7.25 0.55
CA PHE A 130 8.64 -7.58 0.85
C PHE A 130 9.43 -7.95 -0.39
N ASN A 131 8.87 -8.79 -1.26
CA ASN A 131 9.52 -9.28 -2.48
C ASN A 131 9.89 -8.14 -3.44
N VAL A 132 9.01 -7.15 -3.60
CA VAL A 132 9.26 -5.99 -4.49
C VAL A 132 10.10 -4.92 -3.79
N THR A 133 9.76 -4.60 -2.54
CA THR A 133 10.48 -3.54 -1.82
C THR A 133 11.93 -3.95 -1.48
N GLY A 134 12.19 -5.21 -1.16
CA GLY A 134 13.52 -5.67 -0.75
C GLY A 134 14.64 -5.37 -1.76
N PRO A 135 14.54 -5.80 -3.02
CA PRO A 135 15.54 -5.44 -4.05
C PRO A 135 15.55 -3.93 -4.35
N ALA A 136 14.39 -3.25 -4.42
CA ALA A 136 14.31 -1.81 -4.62
C ALA A 136 14.96 -1.02 -3.47
N TRP A 137 14.80 -1.48 -2.23
CA TRP A 137 15.39 -0.87 -1.03
C TRP A 137 16.92 -0.75 -1.08
N LYS A 138 17.59 -1.77 -1.63
CA LYS A 138 19.05 -1.74 -1.78
C LYS A 138 19.47 -0.59 -2.70
N LEU A 139 18.79 -0.45 -3.84
CA LEU A 139 19.03 0.64 -4.79
C LEU A 139 18.72 2.01 -4.17
N MET A 140 17.58 2.16 -3.51
CA MET A 140 17.18 3.40 -2.84
C MET A 140 18.18 3.84 -1.77
N ARG A 141 18.73 2.89 -1.01
CA ARG A 141 19.79 3.20 -0.02
C ARG A 141 21.07 3.67 -0.66
N GLU A 142 21.52 3.04 -1.74
CA GLU A 142 22.73 3.39 -2.46
C GLU A 142 22.61 4.77 -3.12
N GLN A 143 21.46 5.11 -3.67
CA GLN A 143 21.19 6.41 -4.31
C GLN A 143 20.84 7.53 -3.31
N GLY A 144 20.57 7.24 -2.03
CA GLY A 144 20.21 8.23 -1.02
C GLY A 144 18.83 8.86 -1.23
N TYR A 145 17.92 8.12 -1.85
CA TYR A 145 16.54 8.54 -2.11
C TYR A 145 15.62 7.35 -2.33
N GLY A 146 14.42 7.39 -1.75
CA GLY A 146 13.35 6.43 -2.00
C GLY A 146 12.01 6.89 -1.42
N ARG A 147 10.93 6.49 -2.08
CA ARG A 147 9.56 6.69 -1.60
C ARG A 147 8.78 5.39 -1.72
N ILE A 148 8.18 4.97 -0.64
CA ILE A 148 7.42 3.71 -0.57
C ILE A 148 6.02 4.02 -0.06
N VAL A 149 4.99 3.61 -0.81
CA VAL A 149 3.60 3.72 -0.39
C VAL A 149 2.97 2.34 -0.42
N SER A 150 2.45 1.88 0.72
CA SER A 150 1.78 0.59 0.84
C SER A 150 0.27 0.76 1.00
N THR A 151 -0.50 0.00 0.22
CA THR A 151 -1.96 0.03 0.27
C THR A 151 -2.45 -0.90 1.39
N SER A 152 -2.68 -0.33 2.58
CA SER A 152 -3.35 -0.96 3.71
C SER A 152 -4.88 -0.93 3.53
N SER A 153 -5.66 -1.02 4.59
CA SER A 153 -7.12 -0.99 4.57
C SER A 153 -7.71 -0.68 5.94
N ALA A 154 -8.89 -0.08 5.96
CA ALA A 154 -9.71 0.02 7.16
C ALA A 154 -10.00 -1.36 7.79
N ALA A 155 -10.12 -2.41 6.98
CA ALA A 155 -10.30 -3.78 7.46
C ALA A 155 -9.09 -4.29 8.27
N GLY A 156 -7.86 -3.84 7.94
CA GLY A 156 -6.66 -4.15 8.73
C GLY A 156 -6.60 -3.36 10.04
N ILE A 157 -7.03 -2.10 10.02
CA ILE A 157 -6.90 -1.18 11.15
C ILE A 157 -8.03 -1.39 12.17
N PHE A 158 -9.28 -1.54 11.68
CA PHE A 158 -10.49 -1.56 12.51
C PHE A 158 -11.20 -2.93 12.53
N GLY A 159 -10.74 -3.86 11.68
CA GLY A 159 -11.39 -5.15 11.49
C GLY A 159 -12.58 -5.08 10.52
N ASN A 160 -12.85 -6.21 9.87
CA ASN A 160 -14.05 -6.43 9.08
C ASN A 160 -14.44 -7.92 9.11
N PHE A 161 -15.73 -8.21 9.20
CA PHE A 161 -16.22 -9.59 9.24
C PHE A 161 -15.81 -10.36 7.97
N GLY A 162 -15.32 -11.59 8.14
CA GLY A 162 -14.95 -12.46 7.02
C GLY A 162 -13.59 -12.17 6.40
N GLN A 163 -12.81 -11.23 6.92
CA GLN A 163 -11.54 -10.78 6.35
C GLN A 163 -10.34 -10.98 7.30
N ALA A 164 -10.29 -12.07 8.04
CA ALA A 164 -9.18 -12.31 8.97
C ALA A 164 -7.82 -12.42 8.24
N ASN A 165 -7.76 -13.09 7.08
CA ASN A 165 -6.58 -13.18 6.21
C ASN A 165 -6.17 -11.79 5.66
N TYR A 166 -7.12 -11.09 5.06
CA TYR A 166 -6.92 -9.77 4.47
C TYR A 166 -6.57 -8.72 5.53
N GLY A 167 -7.32 -8.69 6.65
CA GLY A 167 -7.06 -7.77 7.76
C GLY A 167 -5.66 -7.95 8.36
N ALA A 168 -5.23 -9.21 8.56
CA ALA A 168 -3.89 -9.53 9.04
C ALA A 168 -2.81 -9.03 8.04
N ALA A 169 -2.97 -9.29 6.73
CA ALA A 169 -2.04 -8.82 5.72
C ALA A 169 -1.96 -7.28 5.69
N LYS A 170 -3.10 -6.61 5.73
CA LYS A 170 -3.19 -5.14 5.64
C LYS A 170 -2.67 -4.43 6.90
N MET A 171 -2.85 -4.99 8.09
CA MET A 171 -2.21 -4.48 9.30
C MET A 171 -0.71 -4.82 9.32
N GLY A 172 -0.30 -5.96 8.77
CA GLY A 172 1.11 -6.29 8.56
C GLY A 172 1.86 -5.23 7.73
N LEU A 173 1.21 -4.66 6.71
CA LEU A 173 1.77 -3.56 5.92
C LEU A 173 1.96 -2.27 6.73
N VAL A 174 1.15 -2.02 7.75
CA VAL A 174 1.35 -0.88 8.67
C VAL A 174 2.64 -1.08 9.47
N GLY A 175 2.83 -2.27 10.08
CA GLY A 175 4.05 -2.60 10.78
C GLY A 175 5.29 -2.55 9.88
N PHE A 176 5.18 -3.08 8.66
CA PHE A 176 6.23 -2.99 7.65
C PHE A 176 6.60 -1.54 7.33
N THR A 177 5.61 -0.68 7.10
CA THR A 177 5.79 0.75 6.84
C THR A 177 6.53 1.45 7.98
N ASN A 178 6.15 1.18 9.24
CA ASN A 178 6.76 1.80 10.41
C ASN A 178 8.25 1.44 10.51
N VAL A 179 8.61 0.16 10.31
CA VAL A 179 10.02 -0.28 10.35
C VAL A 179 10.82 0.35 9.21
N LEU A 180 10.29 0.36 7.98
CA LEU A 180 10.96 1.00 6.84
C LEU A 180 11.18 2.50 7.06
N ALA A 181 10.26 3.19 7.71
CA ALA A 181 10.41 4.61 8.01
C ALA A 181 11.58 4.87 8.97
N VAL A 182 11.72 4.04 10.01
CA VAL A 182 12.84 4.13 10.97
C VAL A 182 14.18 3.80 10.29
N GLU A 183 14.25 2.70 9.56
CA GLU A 183 15.48 2.27 8.89
C GLU A 183 15.89 3.18 7.74
N GLY A 184 14.90 3.79 7.05
CA GLY A 184 15.08 4.65 5.89
C GLY A 184 15.58 6.06 6.22
N ALA A 185 15.39 6.52 7.46
CA ALA A 185 15.60 7.91 7.85
C ALA A 185 16.98 8.47 7.44
N LYS A 186 18.04 7.70 7.66
CA LYS A 186 19.43 8.13 7.33
C LYS A 186 19.76 8.06 5.84
N TYR A 187 18.90 7.48 5.02
CA TYR A 187 19.10 7.31 3.58
C TYR A 187 18.11 8.16 2.74
N ASN A 188 17.33 9.03 3.37
CA ASN A 188 16.24 9.76 2.73
C ASN A 188 15.22 8.83 2.02
N VAL A 189 15.04 7.63 2.59
CA VAL A 189 13.98 6.71 2.16
C VAL A 189 12.80 6.88 3.10
N LYS A 190 11.64 7.28 2.56
CA LYS A 190 10.42 7.52 3.31
C LYS A 190 9.37 6.46 2.94
N ALA A 191 8.67 5.96 3.94
CA ALA A 191 7.63 4.95 3.77
C ALA A 191 6.34 5.39 4.47
N ASN A 192 5.21 5.28 3.77
CA ASN A 192 3.88 5.56 4.29
C ASN A 192 2.88 4.49 3.85
N ALA A 193 1.75 4.42 4.52
CA ALA A 193 0.65 3.55 4.13
C ALA A 193 -0.63 4.35 3.91
N ILE A 194 -1.49 3.84 3.02
CA ILE A 194 -2.84 4.37 2.82
C ILE A 194 -3.88 3.31 3.15
N ALA A 195 -5.01 3.71 3.69
CA ALA A 195 -6.22 2.91 3.85
C ALA A 195 -7.32 3.52 2.98
N PRO A 196 -7.39 3.14 1.69
CA PRO A 196 -8.30 3.76 0.75
C PRO A 196 -9.73 3.26 0.92
N LEU A 197 -10.69 4.16 0.65
CA LEU A 197 -12.08 3.84 0.39
C LEU A 197 -12.41 4.33 -1.02
N ALA A 198 -12.53 3.39 -1.97
CA ALA A 198 -12.78 3.69 -3.37
C ALA A 198 -13.69 2.63 -4.00
N PHE A 199 -14.46 3.03 -5.00
CA PHE A 199 -15.25 2.13 -5.82
C PHE A 199 -14.34 1.45 -6.85
N THR A 200 -14.15 0.15 -6.67
CA THR A 200 -13.33 -0.70 -7.54
C THR A 200 -14.01 -2.04 -7.71
N ARG A 201 -13.52 -2.90 -8.58
CA ARG A 201 -14.01 -4.29 -8.69
C ARG A 201 -14.03 -5.04 -7.34
N MET A 202 -13.19 -4.66 -6.39
CA MET A 202 -13.13 -5.27 -5.05
C MET A 202 -14.24 -4.78 -4.11
N THR A 203 -14.83 -3.62 -4.38
CA THR A 203 -15.77 -2.94 -3.48
C THR A 203 -17.15 -2.70 -4.11
N GLU A 204 -17.34 -3.10 -5.36
CA GLU A 204 -18.56 -2.86 -6.14
C GLU A 204 -19.81 -3.41 -5.42
N ASP A 205 -19.73 -4.64 -4.92
CA ASP A 205 -20.84 -5.28 -4.21
C ASP A 205 -21.13 -4.66 -2.82
N LEU A 206 -20.14 -3.95 -2.25
CA LEU A 206 -20.23 -3.40 -0.89
C LEU A 206 -20.76 -1.96 -0.85
N LEU A 207 -20.48 -1.16 -1.88
CA LEU A 207 -20.67 0.28 -1.83
C LEU A 207 -21.98 0.76 -2.48
N GLY A 208 -22.60 -0.04 -3.37
CA GLY A 208 -23.86 0.30 -4.00
C GLY A 208 -23.92 1.77 -4.50
N PRO A 209 -24.98 2.54 -4.16
CA PRO A 209 -25.13 3.93 -4.62
C PRO A 209 -24.06 4.91 -4.12
N LEU A 210 -23.31 4.56 -3.08
CA LEU A 210 -22.21 5.38 -2.57
C LEU A 210 -20.99 5.35 -3.51
N GLY A 211 -20.92 4.35 -4.41
CA GLY A 211 -19.80 4.18 -5.34
C GLY A 211 -19.54 5.40 -6.23
N GLU A 212 -20.58 6.11 -6.64
CA GLU A 212 -20.47 7.31 -7.48
C GLU A 212 -19.60 8.43 -6.86
N LYS A 213 -19.53 8.49 -5.53
CA LYS A 213 -18.76 9.49 -4.77
C LYS A 213 -17.36 9.00 -4.39
N LEU A 214 -17.06 7.74 -4.62
CA LEU A 214 -15.83 7.08 -4.17
C LEU A 214 -14.95 6.69 -5.35
N GLN A 215 -14.78 7.60 -6.29
CA GLN A 215 -13.99 7.37 -7.49
C GLN A 215 -12.52 7.09 -7.15
N PRO A 216 -11.88 6.08 -7.76
CA PRO A 216 -10.48 5.72 -7.52
C PRO A 216 -9.49 6.87 -7.75
N GLU A 217 -9.80 7.77 -8.68
CA GLU A 217 -9.04 8.97 -9.01
C GLU A 217 -8.86 9.90 -7.80
N LEU A 218 -9.81 9.91 -6.85
CA LEU A 218 -9.74 10.73 -5.64
C LEU A 218 -8.75 10.20 -4.60
N VAL A 219 -8.21 8.99 -4.79
CA VAL A 219 -7.16 8.42 -3.93
C VAL A 219 -5.77 8.78 -4.44
N SER A 220 -5.59 8.83 -5.75
CA SER A 220 -4.28 9.03 -6.39
C SER A 220 -3.57 10.33 -6.02
N PRO A 221 -4.23 11.47 -5.75
CA PRO A 221 -3.55 12.68 -5.31
C PRO A 221 -2.72 12.49 -4.03
N LEU A 222 -3.24 11.72 -3.06
CA LEU A 222 -2.49 11.44 -1.83
C LEU A 222 -1.27 10.58 -2.12
N VAL A 223 -1.42 9.47 -2.88
CA VAL A 223 -0.30 8.58 -3.24
C VAL A 223 0.78 9.35 -3.99
N THR A 224 0.38 10.20 -4.94
CA THR A 224 1.29 11.07 -5.69
C THR A 224 2.03 12.01 -4.75
N TYR A 225 1.35 12.69 -3.81
CA TYR A 225 2.00 13.58 -2.85
C TYR A 225 2.96 12.84 -1.92
N LEU A 226 2.56 11.68 -1.37
CA LEU A 226 3.43 10.87 -0.51
C LEU A 226 4.68 10.35 -1.24
N SER A 227 4.61 10.25 -2.57
CA SER A 227 5.72 9.83 -3.44
C SER A 227 6.62 10.99 -3.89
N HIS A 228 6.22 12.24 -3.67
CA HIS A 228 6.97 13.42 -4.11
C HIS A 228 8.11 13.75 -3.15
N GLU A 229 9.18 14.34 -3.68
CA GLU A 229 10.37 14.70 -2.89
C GLU A 229 10.10 15.76 -1.80
N SER A 230 9.13 16.66 -2.04
CA SER A 230 8.73 17.70 -1.07
C SER A 230 7.87 17.16 0.09
N CYS A 231 7.46 15.89 0.07
CA CYS A 231 6.72 15.29 1.14
C CYS A 231 7.64 14.84 2.26
N ASP A 232 7.47 15.38 3.46
CA ASP A 232 8.28 15.04 4.63
C ASP A 232 7.68 13.91 5.47
N SER A 233 6.45 13.47 5.16
CA SER A 233 5.80 12.37 5.87
C SER A 233 6.54 11.06 5.73
N THR A 234 6.70 10.35 6.84
CA THR A 234 7.20 8.97 6.90
C THR A 234 6.65 8.26 8.13
N GLY A 235 6.43 6.94 8.06
CA GLY A 235 5.88 6.14 9.15
C GLY A 235 4.42 6.42 9.46
N ARG A 236 3.66 6.98 8.52
CA ARG A 236 2.28 7.39 8.74
C ARG A 236 1.30 6.54 7.94
N VAL A 237 0.08 6.47 8.45
CA VAL A 237 -1.06 5.81 7.80
C VAL A 237 -2.14 6.85 7.53
N TYR A 238 -2.65 6.88 6.31
CA TYR A 238 -3.69 7.83 5.93
C TYR A 238 -4.94 7.12 5.40
N SER A 239 -6.09 7.42 5.97
CA SER A 239 -7.37 7.08 5.34
C SER A 239 -7.68 8.09 4.23
N VAL A 240 -8.13 7.59 3.05
CA VAL A 240 -8.40 8.43 1.89
C VAL A 240 -9.58 7.90 1.08
N GLY A 241 -10.49 8.77 0.69
CA GLY A 241 -11.65 8.43 -0.15
C GLY A 241 -12.69 9.54 -0.19
N GLY A 242 -13.43 9.64 -1.30
CA GLY A 242 -14.48 10.65 -1.46
C GLY A 242 -14.01 12.09 -1.26
N GLY A 243 -12.76 12.39 -1.61
CA GLY A 243 -12.15 13.72 -1.45
C GLY A 243 -11.69 14.04 -0.01
N ARG A 244 -11.78 13.09 0.95
CA ARG A 244 -11.29 13.26 2.32
C ARG A 244 -9.98 12.52 2.51
N VAL A 245 -9.02 13.17 3.19
CA VAL A 245 -7.78 12.56 3.69
C VAL A 245 -7.67 12.83 5.18
N ALA A 246 -7.29 11.81 5.97
CA ALA A 246 -7.00 11.96 7.38
C ALA A 246 -5.92 10.96 7.82
N GLU A 247 -5.07 11.37 8.75
CA GLU A 247 -4.14 10.47 9.41
C GLU A 247 -4.89 9.50 10.33
N VAL A 248 -4.44 8.25 10.35
CA VAL A 248 -4.83 7.22 11.31
C VAL A 248 -3.58 6.85 12.08
N PHE A 249 -3.62 6.93 13.40
CA PHE A 249 -2.47 6.67 14.25
C PHE A 249 -2.82 5.67 15.35
N ILE A 250 -1.80 4.96 15.83
CA ILE A 250 -1.87 4.11 17.01
C ILE A 250 -1.41 4.96 18.18
N ALA A 251 -2.15 4.90 19.29
CA ALA A 251 -1.85 5.64 20.50
C ALA A 251 -1.83 4.71 21.69
N GLU A 252 -1.08 5.07 22.71
CA GLU A 252 -1.00 4.33 23.98
C GLU A 252 -1.61 5.20 25.09
N CYS A 253 -2.49 4.58 25.92
CA CYS A 253 -3.02 5.22 27.12
C CYS A 253 -1.92 5.36 28.17
N GLN A 254 -2.05 6.30 29.12
CA GLN A 254 -1.09 6.45 30.21
C GLN A 254 -1.02 5.21 31.11
N GLY A 255 -2.12 4.46 31.20
CA GLY A 255 -2.17 3.18 31.89
C GLY A 255 -2.12 3.28 33.42
N TYR A 256 -2.02 2.10 34.06
CA TYR A 256 -1.94 1.92 35.50
C TYR A 256 -0.56 1.36 35.88
N THR A 257 0.06 1.92 36.92
CA THR A 257 1.37 1.49 37.42
C THR A 257 1.27 1.02 38.87
N SER A 258 1.81 -0.14 39.20
CA SER A 258 1.92 -0.67 40.53
C SER A 258 3.21 -1.49 40.70
N ASN A 259 3.85 -1.40 41.87
CA ASN A 259 4.98 -2.26 42.22
C ASN A 259 4.56 -3.70 42.56
N GLU A 260 3.28 -3.90 42.84
CA GLU A 260 2.68 -5.22 43.11
C GLU A 260 1.53 -5.47 42.15
N LEU A 261 1.90 -5.73 40.87
CA LEU A 261 0.93 -5.97 39.79
C LEU A 261 0.38 -7.41 39.92
N THR A 262 -0.93 -7.53 40.19
CA THR A 262 -1.66 -8.80 40.24
C THR A 262 -2.85 -8.76 39.28
N PRO A 263 -3.41 -9.94 38.87
CA PRO A 263 -4.64 -9.97 38.10
C PRO A 263 -5.81 -9.23 38.77
N GLU A 264 -5.89 -9.31 40.10
CA GLU A 264 -6.91 -8.62 40.87
C GLU A 264 -6.71 -7.10 40.87
N SER A 265 -5.47 -6.61 41.02
CA SER A 265 -5.18 -5.18 40.97
C SER A 265 -5.45 -4.60 39.55
N LEU A 266 -5.22 -5.37 38.47
CA LEU A 266 -5.60 -4.97 37.13
C LEU A 266 -7.11 -4.91 36.95
N ARG A 267 -7.85 -5.92 37.40
CA ARG A 267 -9.31 -5.92 37.37
C ARG A 267 -9.88 -4.70 38.09
N ASP A 268 -9.38 -4.40 39.30
CA ASP A 268 -9.90 -3.33 40.13
C ASP A 268 -9.53 -1.91 39.66
N ASN A 269 -8.53 -1.80 38.77
CA ASN A 269 -8.07 -0.55 38.17
C ASN A 269 -8.21 -0.53 36.65
N TRP A 270 -9.08 -1.37 36.04
CA TRP A 270 -9.20 -1.52 34.60
C TRP A 270 -9.63 -0.22 33.89
N ASP A 271 -10.46 0.59 34.52
CA ASP A 271 -10.88 1.90 34.01
C ASP A 271 -9.67 2.84 33.80
N THR A 272 -8.70 2.80 34.73
CA THR A 272 -7.45 3.56 34.59
C THR A 272 -6.55 3.03 33.47
N VAL A 273 -6.47 1.69 33.31
CA VAL A 273 -5.71 1.05 32.21
C VAL A 273 -6.25 1.47 30.86
N THR A 274 -7.56 1.65 30.73
CA THR A 274 -8.26 1.90 29.47
C THR A 274 -8.67 3.37 29.28
N ASP A 275 -8.31 4.27 30.18
CA ASP A 275 -8.61 5.69 30.06
C ASP A 275 -7.85 6.29 28.88
N GLN A 276 -8.60 6.74 27.87
CA GLN A 276 -8.04 7.37 26.66
C GLN A 276 -7.69 8.84 26.86
N ALA A 277 -7.99 9.44 28.01
CA ALA A 277 -7.59 10.80 28.30
C ALA A 277 -6.06 10.91 28.44
N GLY A 278 -5.45 11.84 27.71
CA GLY A 278 -4.00 12.06 27.77
C GLY A 278 -3.17 10.95 27.13
N TYR A 279 -3.69 10.26 26.10
CA TYR A 279 -2.92 9.28 25.33
C TYR A 279 -1.66 9.90 24.70
N GLU A 280 -0.66 9.06 24.45
CA GLU A 280 0.55 9.43 23.75
C GLU A 280 0.60 8.72 22.39
N VAL A 281 1.20 9.38 21.40
CA VAL A 281 1.52 8.79 20.10
C VAL A 281 3.02 8.48 20.09
N PRO A 282 3.41 7.20 20.17
CA PRO A 282 4.81 6.78 20.25
C PRO A 282 5.66 7.21 19.05
#